data_f0525a53f2d4b2ef15e5f71040942a25
#
_entry.id   f0525a53f2d4b2ef15e5f71040942a25
#
_cell.length_a   1.000
_cell.length_b   1.000
_cell.length_c   1.000
_cell.angle_alpha   90.00
_cell.angle_beta   90.00
_cell.angle_gamma   90.00
#
_symmetry.space_group_name_H-M   'P 1'
#
loop_
_entity.id
_entity.type
_entity.pdbx_description
1 polymer ?
#
loop_
_entity_poly.entity_id
_entity_poly.type
_entity_poly.pdbx_seq_one_letter_code
_entity_poly.pdbx_strand_id
1 'polypeptide(L)' 'MAQELYAASPAAKRVLDEAEAALPGLLQLMWEGPAEELQLPANQQPALVAAGAAAYAAWLEAG' A
#
# COMPACT_ATOMS: atom_id res chain seq x y z
N MET A 1 -0.42 7.01 -3.20
CA MET A 1 -0.36 6.65 -1.78
C MET A 1 0.71 5.58 -1.59
N ALA A 2 1.65 5.81 -0.69
CA ALA A 2 2.69 4.84 -0.31
C ALA A 2 3.69 4.46 -1.41
N GLN A 3 3.66 5.11 -2.57
CA GLN A 3 4.57 4.79 -3.66
C GLN A 3 6.02 5.12 -3.29
N GLU A 4 6.23 6.19 -2.56
CA GLU A 4 7.57 6.57 -2.12
C GLU A 4 8.14 5.55 -1.15
N LEU A 5 7.32 5.03 -0.24
CA LEU A 5 7.73 3.97 0.67
C LEU A 5 8.10 2.71 -0.07
N TYR A 6 7.33 2.37 -1.10
CA TYR A 6 7.59 1.20 -1.92
C TYR A 6 8.98 1.28 -2.57
N ALA A 7 9.35 2.46 -3.05
CA ALA A 7 10.63 2.66 -3.71
C ALA A 7 11.78 2.78 -2.70
N ALA A 8 11.53 3.32 -1.52
CA ALA A 8 12.58 3.66 -0.57
C ALA A 8 12.87 2.59 0.47
N SER A 9 11.90 1.74 0.80
CA SER A 9 12.04 0.76 1.88
C SER A 9 11.78 -0.66 1.37
N PRO A 10 12.78 -1.57 1.43
CA PRO A 10 12.55 -2.97 1.08
C PRO A 10 11.49 -3.64 1.94
N ALA A 11 11.39 -3.27 3.23
CA ALA A 11 10.37 -3.84 4.10
C ALA A 11 8.97 -3.39 3.68
N ALA A 12 8.81 -2.11 3.35
CA ALA A 12 7.54 -1.60 2.86
C ALA A 12 7.17 -2.24 1.53
N LYS A 13 8.15 -2.42 0.65
CA LYS A 13 7.92 -3.06 -0.63
C LYS A 13 7.37 -4.47 -0.44
N ARG A 14 7.94 -5.22 0.48
CA ARG A 14 7.48 -6.59 0.77
C ARG A 14 6.04 -6.59 1.24
N VAL A 15 5.69 -5.68 2.16
CA VAL A 15 4.32 -5.58 2.66
C VAL A 15 3.34 -5.26 1.54
N LEU A 16 3.70 -4.29 0.71
CA LEU A 16 2.82 -3.88 -0.39
C LEU A 16 2.70 -4.97 -1.47
N ASP A 17 3.78 -5.69 -1.74
CA ASP A 17 3.72 -6.82 -2.67
C ASP A 17 2.81 -7.93 -2.15
N GLU A 18 2.84 -8.19 -0.85
CA GLU A 18 1.94 -9.17 -0.24
C GLU A 18 0.49 -8.72 -0.33
N ALA A 19 0.25 -7.43 -0.13
CA ALA A 19 -1.10 -6.87 -0.27
C ALA A 19 -1.61 -7.00 -1.70
N GLU A 20 -0.72 -6.77 -2.67
CA GLU A 20 -1.08 -6.92 -4.09
C GLU A 20 -1.41 -8.37 -4.42
N ALA A 21 -0.67 -9.32 -3.86
CA ALA A 21 -0.94 -10.73 -4.07
C ALA A 21 -2.30 -11.14 -3.52
N ALA A 22 -2.70 -10.55 -2.39
CA ALA A 22 -3.98 -10.83 -1.77
C ALA A 22 -5.15 -10.16 -2.51
N LEU A 23 -4.90 -8.98 -3.07
CA LEU A 23 -5.92 -8.20 -3.78
C LEU A 23 -5.30 -7.63 -5.06
N PRO A 24 -5.28 -8.39 -6.16
CA PRO A 24 -4.66 -7.94 -7.40
C PRO A 24 -5.24 -6.62 -7.90
N GLY A 25 -4.36 -5.72 -8.30
CA GLY A 25 -4.75 -4.39 -8.75
C GLY A 25 -4.76 -3.34 -7.65
N LEU A 26 -4.53 -3.74 -6.39
CA LEU A 26 -4.56 -2.80 -5.28
C LEU A 26 -3.51 -1.70 -5.40
N LEU A 27 -2.27 -2.07 -5.73
CA LEU A 27 -1.20 -1.08 -5.84
C LEU A 27 -1.46 -0.10 -6.97
N GLN A 28 -1.95 -0.58 -8.10
CA GLN A 28 -2.30 0.30 -9.21
C GLN A 28 -3.39 1.29 -8.81
N LEU A 29 -4.40 0.80 -8.10
CA LEU A 29 -5.48 1.65 -7.63
C LEU A 29 -4.97 2.71 -6.65
N MET A 30 -4.07 2.32 -5.74
CA MET A 30 -3.52 3.24 -4.75
C MET A 30 -2.65 4.33 -5.39
N TRP A 31 -1.94 4.00 -6.45
CA TRP A 31 -0.96 4.91 -7.06
C TRP A 31 -1.53 5.73 -8.20
N GLU A 32 -2.38 5.12 -9.01
CA GLU A 32 -2.88 5.75 -10.22
C GLU A 32 -4.36 6.12 -10.14
N GLY A 33 -5.10 5.48 -9.23
CA GLY A 33 -6.52 5.76 -9.08
C GLY A 33 -7.37 5.01 -10.09
N PRO A 34 -8.55 5.49 -10.42
CA PRO A 34 -9.08 6.81 -10.02
C PRO A 34 -9.42 6.89 -8.53
N ALA A 35 -9.30 8.12 -8.00
CA ALA A 35 -9.54 8.37 -6.58
C ALA A 35 -10.95 7.96 -6.15
N GLU A 36 -11.90 8.07 -7.05
CA GLU A 36 -13.29 7.71 -6.77
C GLU A 36 -13.41 6.24 -6.39
N GLU A 37 -12.70 5.37 -7.09
CA GLU A 37 -12.70 3.94 -6.79
C GLU A 37 -11.97 3.64 -5.49
N LEU A 38 -10.91 4.38 -5.20
CA LEU A 38 -10.16 4.21 -3.96
C LEU A 38 -11.03 4.57 -2.75
N GLN A 39 -11.97 5.50 -2.91
CA GLN A 39 -12.86 5.93 -1.83
C GLN A 39 -13.98 4.93 -1.53
N LEU A 40 -14.22 3.96 -2.41
CA LEU A 40 -15.22 2.94 -2.14
C LEU A 40 -14.79 2.09 -0.93
N PRO A 41 -15.70 1.77 -0.01
CA PRO A 41 -15.34 1.03 1.21
C PRO A 41 -14.60 -0.27 0.91
N ALA A 42 -14.97 -0.98 -0.15
CA ALA A 42 -14.33 -2.23 -0.50
C ALA A 42 -12.86 -2.06 -0.90
N ASN A 43 -12.47 -0.88 -1.40
CA ASN A 43 -11.10 -0.59 -1.83
C ASN A 43 -10.34 0.23 -0.78
N GLN A 44 -11.03 1.14 -0.09
CA GLN A 44 -10.41 2.04 0.86
C GLN A 44 -9.83 1.30 2.06
N GLN A 45 -10.55 0.35 2.60
CA GLN A 45 -10.11 -0.39 3.78
C GLN A 45 -8.81 -1.17 3.51
N PRO A 46 -8.73 -1.99 2.46
CA PRO A 46 -7.48 -2.67 2.15
C PRO A 46 -6.33 -1.72 1.86
N ALA A 47 -6.61 -0.62 1.15
CA ALA A 47 -5.58 0.36 0.82
C ALA A 47 -5.02 1.03 2.06
N LEU A 48 -5.88 1.42 3.00
CA LEU A 48 -5.45 2.04 4.25
C LEU A 48 -4.64 1.07 5.10
N VAL A 49 -5.07 -0.18 5.17
CA VAL A 49 -4.35 -1.20 5.93
C VAL A 49 -2.98 -1.46 5.31
N ALA A 50 -2.92 -1.60 3.98
CA ALA A 50 -1.66 -1.84 3.29
C ALA A 50 -0.69 -0.66 3.47
N ALA A 51 -1.17 0.56 3.31
CA ALA A 51 -0.34 1.75 3.47
C ALA A 51 0.15 1.88 4.91
N GLY A 52 -0.71 1.64 5.89
CA GLY A 52 -0.35 1.70 7.30
C GLY A 52 0.66 0.64 7.67
N ALA A 53 0.47 -0.58 7.20
CA ALA A 53 1.40 -1.68 7.47
C ALA A 53 2.75 -1.41 6.82
N ALA A 54 2.76 -0.86 5.60
CA ALA A 54 3.99 -0.51 4.91
C ALA A 54 4.76 0.59 5.65
N ALA A 55 4.05 1.60 6.13
CA ALA A 55 4.67 2.68 6.91
C ALA A 55 5.27 2.14 8.20
N TYR A 56 4.57 1.25 8.87
CA TYR A 56 5.07 0.63 10.10
C TYR A 56 6.32 -0.20 9.84
N ALA A 57 6.30 -0.99 8.77
CA ALA A 57 7.45 -1.80 8.39
C ALA A 57 8.67 -0.93 8.07
N ALA A 58 8.46 0.17 7.35
CA ALA A 58 9.53 1.11 7.05
C ALA A 58 10.08 1.75 8.32
N TRP A 59 9.21 2.08 9.25
CA TRP A 59 9.61 2.67 10.53
C TRP A 59 10.47 1.70 11.34
N LEU A 60 10.06 0.43 11.39
CA LEU A 60 10.84 -0.59 12.10
C LEU A 60 12.20 -0.80 11.45
N GLU A 61 12.26 -0.76 10.13
CA GLU A 61 13.52 -0.94 9.41
C GLU A 61 14.48 0.22 9.67
N ALA A 62 13.94 1.44 9.75
CA ALA A 62 14.76 2.63 9.97
C ALA A 62 15.19 2.78 11.42
N GLY A 63 14.43 2.28 12.31
CA GLY A 63 14.64 2.43 13.73
C GLY A 63 15.34 1.35 14.42
#